data_18722796e62f0aafe218982d140e7600
#
_entry.id   18722796e62f0aafe218982d140e7600
#
_cell.length_a   1.000
_cell.length_b   1.000
_cell.length_c   1.000
_cell.angle_alpha   90.00
_cell.angle_beta   90.00
_cell.angle_gamma   90.00
#
_symmetry.space_group_name_H-M   'P 1'
#
loop_
_entity.id
_entity.type
_entity.pdbx_description
1 polymer ?
#
loop_
_entity_poly.entity_id
_entity_poly.type
_entity_poly.pdbx_seq_one_letter_code
_entity_poly.pdbx_strand_id
1 'polypeptide(L)'
;VTSLFNNYARRAVHLVKGQGTIVTDDKGKEYLDFTSGIAVVSLGHAHPAIVKALQEQSEKLWHISNLFESPEQEKLAESLTKHTDLSYALFCNSGAEANEAAIKLARKHTGKHLILTFKQSFHGRTFGAMSATGQDKIQAGFGPMLESFEALPFNDVTALKQAVNGNVAAIMLEVIQAEGGVNSVEPAFAEAIMEACREHGILLIIDEVQTGIGRTGTRYAYEQTALKPDIISLAKGLGGGFPIGALLAGEKFFDTFGPGSHGTTFGGNPLAVSVAQTVVDHVFDPAFLKNVQEHAAYLKKQLQAELPGGKYTVRGNGLLIGIHSSKEIGPYIQEAEKQGLLLVPAGTHVIRLLPPLTVSKEEIDQAVAILKNVLT
;
A
#
# COMPACT_ATOMS: atom_id res chain seq x y z
N VAL A 1 -29.60 -6.43 15.78
CA VAL A 1 -28.55 -5.98 16.72
C VAL A 1 -27.23 -6.57 16.26
N THR A 2 -26.20 -5.75 16.07
CA THR A 2 -24.84 -6.21 15.70
C THR A 2 -23.98 -6.34 16.95
N SER A 3 -23.12 -7.36 16.99
CA SER A 3 -22.07 -7.50 18.01
C SER A 3 -20.74 -6.82 17.62
N LEU A 4 -20.71 -6.14 16.48
CA LEU A 4 -19.54 -5.43 15.97
C LEU A 4 -19.57 -3.97 16.39
N PHE A 5 -18.40 -3.40 16.68
CA PHE A 5 -18.28 -1.96 16.87
C PHE A 5 -18.69 -1.21 15.60
N ASN A 6 -19.27 -0.02 15.76
CA ASN A 6 -19.69 0.87 14.67
C ASN A 6 -18.55 1.78 14.19
N ASN A 7 -17.36 1.21 14.01
CA ASN A 7 -16.15 1.93 13.59
C ASN A 7 -15.97 2.01 12.06
N TYR A 8 -16.86 1.39 11.30
CA TYR A 8 -16.90 1.45 9.83
C TYR A 8 -18.28 1.88 9.33
N ALA A 9 -18.32 2.77 8.35
CA ALA A 9 -19.52 3.07 7.58
C ALA A 9 -19.77 1.94 6.56
N ARG A 10 -20.31 0.80 7.04
CA ARG A 10 -20.53 -0.38 6.21
C ARG A 10 -21.61 -0.11 5.16
N ARG A 11 -21.35 -0.52 3.93
CA ARG A 11 -22.33 -0.53 2.85
C ARG A 11 -23.31 -1.70 3.04
N ALA A 12 -24.55 -1.52 2.57
CA ALA A 12 -25.59 -2.54 2.67
C ALA A 12 -25.48 -3.59 1.53
N VAL A 13 -24.26 -4.02 1.21
CA VAL A 13 -23.96 -5.05 0.22
C VAL A 13 -23.28 -6.21 0.94
N HIS A 14 -23.85 -7.42 0.82
CA HIS A 14 -23.32 -8.63 1.44
C HIS A 14 -22.64 -9.51 0.39
N LEU A 15 -21.33 -9.30 0.20
CA LEU A 15 -20.54 -10.07 -0.77
C LEU A 15 -20.26 -11.46 -0.23
N VAL A 16 -20.52 -12.50 -1.03
CA VAL A 16 -20.40 -13.91 -0.62
C VAL A 16 -19.45 -14.73 -1.48
N LYS A 17 -19.08 -14.23 -2.67
CA LYS A 17 -18.19 -14.93 -3.60
C LYS A 17 -17.39 -13.93 -4.42
N GLY A 18 -16.17 -14.31 -4.82
CA GLY A 18 -15.35 -13.54 -5.76
C GLY A 18 -14.51 -14.43 -6.64
N GLN A 19 -14.28 -14.00 -7.90
CA GLN A 19 -13.36 -14.62 -8.83
C GLN A 19 -12.77 -13.56 -9.77
N GLY A 20 -11.44 -13.46 -9.84
CA GLY A 20 -10.78 -12.40 -10.60
C GLY A 20 -11.21 -11.02 -10.13
N THR A 21 -11.72 -10.21 -11.03
CA THR A 21 -12.21 -8.84 -10.76
C THR A 21 -13.69 -8.81 -10.33
N ILE A 22 -14.40 -9.93 -10.42
CA ILE A 22 -15.84 -9.98 -10.13
C ILE A 22 -16.09 -10.46 -8.70
N VAL A 23 -17.02 -9.78 -8.01
CA VAL A 23 -17.58 -10.23 -6.73
C VAL A 23 -19.09 -10.31 -6.82
N THR A 24 -19.69 -11.25 -6.10
CA THR A 24 -21.14 -11.53 -6.15
C THR A 24 -21.73 -11.36 -4.76
N ASP A 25 -22.89 -10.72 -4.66
CA ASP A 25 -23.61 -10.56 -3.40
C ASP A 25 -24.56 -11.78 -3.12
N ASP A 26 -25.18 -11.77 -1.95
CA ASP A 26 -26.13 -12.80 -1.50
C ASP A 26 -27.44 -12.85 -2.30
N LYS A 27 -27.66 -11.89 -3.18
CA LYS A 27 -28.80 -11.83 -4.12
C LYS A 27 -28.43 -12.26 -5.54
N GLY A 28 -27.16 -12.63 -5.75
CA GLY A 28 -26.64 -13.04 -7.04
C GLY A 28 -26.25 -11.89 -7.97
N LYS A 29 -26.26 -10.64 -7.48
CA LYS A 29 -25.79 -9.49 -8.26
C LYS A 29 -24.27 -9.48 -8.30
N GLU A 30 -23.72 -9.30 -9.51
CA GLU A 30 -22.30 -9.19 -9.75
C GLU A 30 -21.85 -7.73 -9.77
N TYR A 31 -20.60 -7.52 -9.31
CA TYR A 31 -19.94 -6.23 -9.29
C TYR A 31 -18.51 -6.37 -9.79
N LEU A 32 -18.06 -5.39 -10.58
CA LEU A 32 -16.63 -5.17 -10.82
C LEU A 32 -16.00 -4.60 -9.55
N ASP A 33 -15.03 -5.30 -8.98
CA ASP A 33 -14.31 -4.85 -7.78
C ASP A 33 -13.08 -4.03 -8.14
N PHE A 34 -13.26 -2.72 -8.27
CA PHE A 34 -12.17 -1.76 -8.43
C PHE A 34 -11.68 -1.21 -7.07
N THR A 35 -11.92 -1.98 -5.99
CA THR A 35 -11.37 -1.72 -4.67
C THR A 35 -10.25 -2.70 -4.31
N SER A 36 -10.36 -3.95 -4.78
CA SER A 36 -9.46 -5.08 -4.46
C SER A 36 -9.19 -5.20 -2.96
N GLY A 37 -10.20 -4.93 -2.09
CA GLY A 37 -9.99 -4.89 -0.65
C GLY A 37 -9.02 -3.79 -0.20
N ILE A 38 -8.96 -2.66 -0.91
CA ILE A 38 -8.01 -1.55 -0.78
C ILE A 38 -6.60 -1.98 -1.21
N ALA A 39 -6.48 -2.38 -2.48
CA ALA A 39 -5.24 -2.84 -3.13
C ALA A 39 -4.61 -4.10 -2.51
N VAL A 40 -5.43 -4.99 -1.94
CA VAL A 40 -4.96 -6.22 -1.28
C VAL A 40 -4.96 -7.41 -2.23
N VAL A 41 -6.07 -7.68 -2.92
CA VAL A 41 -6.20 -8.83 -3.83
C VAL A 41 -5.54 -8.55 -5.19
N SER A 42 -4.21 -8.52 -5.21
CA SER A 42 -3.42 -8.12 -6.37
C SER A 42 -3.69 -8.99 -7.60
N LEU A 43 -3.81 -10.30 -7.42
CA LEU A 43 -4.08 -11.27 -8.50
C LEU A 43 -5.59 -11.53 -8.70
N GLY A 44 -6.45 -10.74 -8.04
CA GLY A 44 -7.89 -10.96 -8.06
C GLY A 44 -8.37 -11.98 -7.04
N HIS A 45 -9.68 -12.05 -6.88
CA HIS A 45 -10.34 -12.97 -5.93
C HIS A 45 -10.15 -14.42 -6.37
N ALA A 46 -9.93 -15.30 -5.38
CA ALA A 46 -9.81 -16.76 -5.56
C ALA A 46 -8.83 -17.15 -6.68
N HIS A 47 -7.68 -16.47 -6.80
CA HIS A 47 -6.69 -16.79 -7.82
C HIS A 47 -6.21 -18.24 -7.68
N PRO A 48 -6.24 -19.06 -8.77
CA PRO A 48 -6.00 -20.49 -8.68
C PRO A 48 -4.64 -20.86 -8.03
N ALA A 49 -3.58 -20.12 -8.35
CA ALA A 49 -2.26 -20.38 -7.77
C ALA A 49 -2.22 -20.10 -6.26
N ILE A 50 -2.90 -19.04 -5.78
CA ILE A 50 -3.00 -18.71 -4.35
C ILE A 50 -3.81 -19.79 -3.62
N VAL A 51 -4.96 -20.18 -4.19
CA VAL A 51 -5.81 -21.23 -3.62
C VAL A 51 -5.02 -22.54 -3.49
N LYS A 52 -4.29 -22.92 -4.54
CA LYS A 52 -3.44 -24.10 -4.54
C LYS A 52 -2.35 -24.02 -3.45
N ALA A 53 -1.62 -22.92 -3.37
CA ALA A 53 -0.58 -22.71 -2.37
C ALA A 53 -1.12 -22.86 -0.93
N LEU A 54 -2.30 -22.25 -0.66
CA LEU A 54 -2.98 -22.40 0.63
C LEU A 54 -3.37 -23.85 0.93
N GLN A 55 -3.95 -24.55 -0.04
CA GLN A 55 -4.35 -25.95 0.11
C GLN A 55 -3.14 -26.83 0.43
N GLU A 56 -2.08 -26.74 -0.36
CA GLU A 56 -0.86 -27.53 -0.18
C GLU A 56 -0.15 -27.22 1.16
N GLN A 57 -0.11 -25.96 1.57
CA GLN A 57 0.51 -25.58 2.84
C GLN A 57 -0.35 -25.91 4.03
N SER A 58 -1.70 -25.87 3.91
CA SER A 58 -2.62 -26.20 5.00
C SER A 58 -2.54 -27.65 5.44
N GLU A 59 -2.05 -28.55 4.59
CA GLU A 59 -1.81 -29.96 4.90
C GLU A 59 -0.49 -30.22 5.63
N LYS A 60 0.36 -29.17 5.80
CA LYS A 60 1.69 -29.24 6.44
C LYS A 60 1.69 -28.48 7.77
N LEU A 61 2.36 -27.33 7.79
CA LEU A 61 2.48 -26.44 8.94
C LEU A 61 1.73 -25.15 8.71
N TRP A 62 0.86 -24.79 9.66
CA TRP A 62 0.17 -23.50 9.64
C TRP A 62 1.00 -22.40 10.28
N HIS A 63 1.65 -22.74 11.40
CA HIS A 63 2.44 -21.84 12.20
C HIS A 63 3.64 -22.56 12.83
N ILE A 64 4.75 -21.84 12.93
CA ILE A 64 5.92 -22.21 13.70
C ILE A 64 6.56 -20.94 14.25
N SER A 65 7.10 -21.02 15.47
CA SER A 65 7.79 -19.87 16.08
C SER A 65 9.03 -19.48 15.27
N ASN A 66 9.29 -18.16 15.19
CA ASN A 66 10.55 -17.60 14.64
C ASN A 66 11.80 -17.96 15.47
N LEU A 67 11.69 -18.87 16.46
CA LEU A 67 12.80 -19.52 17.12
C LEU A 67 13.41 -20.67 16.30
N PHE A 68 12.73 -21.07 15.24
CA PHE A 68 13.17 -22.13 14.33
C PHE A 68 13.48 -21.57 12.94
N GLU A 69 14.44 -22.15 12.26
CA GLU A 69 14.75 -21.80 10.87
C GLU A 69 13.58 -22.11 9.93
N SER A 70 13.39 -21.26 8.94
CA SER A 70 12.38 -21.43 7.90
C SER A 70 12.98 -21.08 6.53
N PRO A 71 13.37 -22.12 5.75
CA PRO A 71 13.85 -21.93 4.39
C PRO A 71 12.87 -21.18 3.49
N GLU A 72 11.58 -21.32 3.75
CA GLU A 72 10.54 -20.62 3.00
C GLU A 72 10.56 -19.11 3.27
N GLN A 73 10.83 -18.69 4.52
CA GLN A 73 11.02 -17.28 4.84
C GLN A 73 12.27 -16.71 4.14
N GLU A 74 13.38 -17.43 4.18
CA GLU A 74 14.62 -17.04 3.48
C GLU A 74 14.38 -16.86 1.99
N LYS A 75 13.72 -17.82 1.35
CA LYS A 75 13.38 -17.74 -0.07
C LYS A 75 12.53 -16.52 -0.40
N LEU A 76 11.50 -16.22 0.42
CA LEU A 76 10.67 -15.03 0.22
C LEU A 76 11.47 -13.75 0.43
N ALA A 77 12.34 -13.69 1.46
CA ALA A 77 13.22 -12.56 1.72
C ALA A 77 14.17 -12.31 0.52
N GLU A 78 14.81 -13.34 0.00
CA GLU A 78 15.62 -13.26 -1.22
C GLU A 78 14.84 -12.75 -2.42
N SER A 79 13.61 -13.27 -2.63
CA SER A 79 12.74 -12.84 -3.74
C SER A 79 12.37 -11.36 -3.66
N LEU A 80 12.14 -10.85 -2.44
CA LEU A 80 11.79 -9.45 -2.21
C LEU A 80 13.00 -8.50 -2.32
N THR A 81 14.19 -8.93 -1.92
CA THR A 81 15.40 -8.09 -1.90
C THR A 81 16.23 -8.14 -3.18
N LYS A 82 16.14 -9.23 -3.94
CA LYS A 82 17.00 -9.56 -5.09
C LYS A 82 17.28 -8.43 -6.10
N HIS A 83 16.37 -7.49 -6.25
CA HIS A 83 16.48 -6.41 -7.24
C HIS A 83 16.46 -5.03 -6.58
N THR A 84 16.91 -4.94 -5.35
CA THR A 84 16.96 -3.72 -4.54
C THR A 84 18.35 -3.57 -3.93
N ASP A 85 18.61 -2.41 -3.32
CA ASP A 85 19.80 -2.18 -2.49
C ASP A 85 19.56 -2.61 -1.02
N LEU A 86 18.47 -3.36 -0.76
CA LEU A 86 18.10 -3.87 0.57
C LEU A 86 18.55 -5.34 0.69
N SER A 87 18.88 -5.76 1.92
CA SER A 87 19.53 -7.05 2.15
C SER A 87 18.73 -7.99 3.06
N TYR A 88 17.93 -7.44 3.96
CA TYR A 88 17.26 -8.22 5.00
C TYR A 88 15.77 -7.94 5.05
N ALA A 89 14.99 -8.96 5.40
CA ALA A 89 13.56 -8.87 5.62
C ALA A 89 13.19 -9.25 7.06
N LEU A 90 12.17 -8.59 7.60
CA LEU A 90 11.45 -9.00 8.80
C LEU A 90 9.98 -9.14 8.42
N PHE A 91 9.39 -10.31 8.66
CA PHE A 91 7.98 -10.56 8.37
C PHE A 91 7.11 -10.27 9.59
N CYS A 92 5.93 -9.70 9.34
CA CYS A 92 4.88 -9.41 10.32
C CYS A 92 3.50 -9.69 9.69
N ASN A 93 2.40 -9.14 10.23
CA ASN A 93 1.05 -9.52 9.82
C ASN A 93 0.28 -8.37 9.14
N SER A 94 0.79 -7.17 9.18
CA SER A 94 0.11 -5.98 8.67
C SER A 94 1.09 -4.87 8.28
N GLY A 95 0.60 -3.89 7.50
CA GLY A 95 1.37 -2.68 7.18
C GLY A 95 1.65 -1.81 8.40
N ALA A 96 0.72 -1.77 9.37
CA ALA A 96 0.96 -1.04 10.62
C ALA A 96 2.13 -1.64 11.40
N GLU A 97 2.21 -2.98 11.54
CA GLU A 97 3.34 -3.65 12.18
C GLU A 97 4.66 -3.42 11.42
N ALA A 98 4.63 -3.46 10.09
CA ALA A 98 5.80 -3.16 9.27
C ALA A 98 6.30 -1.72 9.49
N ASN A 99 5.38 -0.75 9.56
CA ASN A 99 5.71 0.64 9.84
C ASN A 99 6.21 0.85 11.28
N GLU A 100 5.63 0.16 12.28
CA GLU A 100 6.15 0.16 13.65
C GLU A 100 7.59 -0.36 13.70
N ALA A 101 7.88 -1.45 12.98
CA ALA A 101 9.23 -1.98 12.88
C ALA A 101 10.19 -0.99 12.21
N ALA A 102 9.77 -0.32 11.13
CA ALA A 102 10.56 0.69 10.44
C ALA A 102 10.92 1.89 11.33
N ILE A 103 9.92 2.43 12.06
CA ILE A 103 10.09 3.51 13.03
C ILE A 103 11.08 3.11 14.15
N LYS A 104 10.90 1.92 14.72
CA LYS A 104 11.78 1.38 15.77
C LYS A 104 13.20 1.16 15.27
N LEU A 105 13.34 0.59 14.06
CA LEU A 105 14.65 0.33 13.44
C LEU A 105 15.41 1.65 13.22
N ALA A 106 14.75 2.66 12.64
CA ALA A 106 15.35 3.94 12.38
C ALA A 106 15.81 4.64 13.67
N ARG A 107 14.98 4.69 14.70
CA ARG A 107 15.32 5.28 16.00
C ARG A 107 16.47 4.55 16.69
N LYS A 108 16.41 3.22 16.70
CA LYS A 108 17.45 2.41 17.35
C LYS A 108 18.80 2.53 16.65
N HIS A 109 18.80 2.53 15.30
CA HIS A 109 20.03 2.62 14.51
C HIS A 109 20.72 3.98 14.65
N THR A 110 19.95 5.07 14.62
CA THR A 110 20.50 6.43 14.63
C THR A 110 20.71 6.98 16.04
N GLY A 111 20.05 6.42 17.05
CA GLY A 111 19.98 7.01 18.41
C GLY A 111 19.18 8.30 18.46
N LYS A 112 18.57 8.74 17.36
CA LYS A 112 17.72 9.92 17.22
C LYS A 112 16.26 9.53 17.26
N HIS A 113 15.35 10.50 17.49
CA HIS A 113 13.94 10.20 17.70
C HIS A 113 13.00 10.89 16.71
N LEU A 114 13.37 12.07 16.18
CA LEU A 114 12.51 12.84 15.28
C LEU A 114 12.36 12.13 13.92
N ILE A 115 11.12 11.89 13.53
CA ILE A 115 10.77 11.39 12.21
C ILE A 115 9.90 12.43 11.50
N LEU A 116 10.36 12.89 10.34
CA LEU A 116 9.58 13.75 9.47
C LEU A 116 8.63 12.90 8.63
N THR A 117 7.36 13.27 8.65
CA THR A 117 6.29 12.66 7.83
C THR A 117 5.59 13.74 7.04
N PHE A 118 4.49 13.42 6.36
CA PHE A 118 3.82 14.40 5.51
C PHE A 118 2.32 14.46 5.77
N LYS A 119 1.76 15.66 5.72
CA LYS A 119 0.30 15.87 5.79
C LYS A 119 -0.39 15.03 4.73
N GLN A 120 -1.58 14.52 5.08
CA GLN A 120 -2.39 13.61 4.24
C GLN A 120 -1.83 12.17 4.13
N SER A 121 -0.66 11.84 4.71
CA SER A 121 -0.16 10.47 4.74
C SER A 121 -1.04 9.54 5.58
N PHE A 122 -0.92 8.24 5.33
CA PHE A 122 -1.53 7.20 6.16
C PHE A 122 -0.57 6.03 6.35
N HIS A 123 -0.12 5.80 7.59
CA HIS A 123 0.87 4.77 7.91
C HIS A 123 0.34 3.65 8.81
N GLY A 124 -0.86 3.78 9.36
CA GLY A 124 -1.49 2.73 10.19
C GLY A 124 -2.33 3.25 11.35
N ARG A 125 -2.82 2.32 12.17
CA ARG A 125 -3.73 2.58 13.31
C ARG A 125 -3.15 2.20 14.67
N THR A 126 -1.96 1.64 14.74
CA THR A 126 -1.20 1.46 15.98
C THR A 126 -0.60 2.79 16.41
N PHE A 127 -0.29 2.99 17.68
CA PHE A 127 0.11 4.30 18.20
C PHE A 127 1.33 4.90 17.48
N GLY A 128 2.37 4.12 17.18
CA GLY A 128 3.53 4.64 16.44
C GLY A 128 3.19 5.00 14.99
N ALA A 129 2.55 4.08 14.26
CA ALA A 129 2.11 4.32 12.89
C ALA A 129 1.04 5.43 12.79
N MET A 130 0.17 5.56 13.80
CA MET A 130 -0.83 6.63 13.88
C MET A 130 -0.18 7.98 14.17
N SER A 131 0.86 8.03 15.02
CA SER A 131 1.63 9.25 15.27
C SER A 131 2.39 9.72 14.03
N ALA A 132 2.82 8.79 13.16
CA ALA A 132 3.43 9.10 11.87
C ALA A 132 2.40 9.54 10.81
N THR A 133 1.11 9.22 10.99
CA THR A 133 0.05 9.53 10.02
C THR A 133 -0.31 11.01 10.05
N GLY A 134 -0.16 11.70 8.91
CA GLY A 134 -0.38 13.15 8.79
C GLY A 134 -1.85 13.55 8.60
N GLN A 135 -2.77 12.94 9.35
CA GLN A 135 -4.22 13.21 9.28
C GLN A 135 -4.81 13.36 10.69
N ASP A 136 -5.11 14.57 11.09
CA ASP A 136 -5.64 14.90 12.44
C ASP A 136 -6.89 14.09 12.81
N LYS A 137 -7.78 13.84 11.85
CA LYS A 137 -8.99 13.01 12.05
C LYS A 137 -8.70 11.58 12.48
N ILE A 138 -7.52 11.04 12.13
CA ILE A 138 -7.10 9.67 12.48
C ILE A 138 -6.62 9.63 13.94
N GLN A 139 -6.00 10.71 14.41
CA GLN A 139 -5.42 10.84 15.76
C GLN A 139 -6.45 11.34 16.79
N ALA A 140 -7.55 11.97 16.32
CA ALA A 140 -8.53 12.61 17.18
C ALA A 140 -9.11 11.64 18.24
N GLY A 141 -8.98 12.03 19.51
CA GLY A 141 -9.49 11.27 20.66
C GLY A 141 -8.57 10.16 21.17
N PHE A 142 -7.41 9.93 20.56
CA PHE A 142 -6.46 8.89 20.96
C PHE A 142 -5.18 9.43 21.64
N GLY A 143 -5.08 10.75 21.81
CA GLY A 143 -3.89 11.39 22.39
C GLY A 143 -3.62 11.01 23.85
N PRO A 144 -2.38 11.26 24.36
CA PRO A 144 -1.31 11.90 23.60
C PRO A 144 -0.69 10.96 22.55
N MET A 145 -0.34 11.52 21.39
CA MET A 145 0.44 10.79 20.38
C MET A 145 1.90 10.63 20.86
N LEU A 146 2.64 9.70 20.27
CA LEU A 146 4.06 9.59 20.52
C LEU A 146 4.76 10.87 20.06
N GLU A 147 5.64 11.38 20.92
CA GLU A 147 6.43 12.56 20.62
C GLU A 147 7.43 12.32 19.48
N SER A 148 7.98 13.41 18.95
CA SER A 148 9.01 13.39 17.91
C SER A 148 8.54 12.84 16.57
N PHE A 149 7.34 13.23 16.16
CA PHE A 149 6.86 13.18 14.77
C PHE A 149 6.49 14.59 14.33
N GLU A 150 6.87 14.94 13.10
CA GLU A 150 6.53 16.23 12.50
C GLU A 150 5.98 15.99 11.10
N ALA A 151 4.72 16.40 10.86
CA ALA A 151 4.05 16.24 9.57
C ALA A 151 4.16 17.53 8.74
N LEU A 152 5.02 17.52 7.74
CA LEU A 152 5.27 18.62 6.81
C LEU A 152 4.24 18.65 5.66
N PRO A 153 4.04 19.78 4.99
CA PRO A 153 3.31 19.79 3.72
C PRO A 153 4.01 18.89 2.69
N PHE A 154 3.22 18.06 1.99
CA PHE A 154 3.76 17.16 0.95
C PHE A 154 4.14 17.97 -0.29
N ASN A 155 5.27 17.64 -0.93
CA ASN A 155 5.86 18.34 -2.07
C ASN A 155 6.33 19.79 -1.78
N ASP A 156 6.49 20.17 -0.52
CA ASP A 156 7.04 21.48 -0.13
C ASP A 156 8.53 21.37 0.22
N VAL A 157 9.38 21.68 -0.77
CA VAL A 157 10.84 21.66 -0.63
C VAL A 157 11.31 22.68 0.41
N THR A 158 10.63 23.82 0.55
CA THR A 158 11.01 24.87 1.50
C THR A 158 10.75 24.40 2.93
N ALA A 159 9.57 23.85 3.19
CA ALA A 159 9.23 23.29 4.50
C ALA A 159 10.19 22.15 4.87
N LEU A 160 10.53 21.27 3.93
CA LEU A 160 11.50 20.19 4.15
C LEU A 160 12.88 20.76 4.58
N LYS A 161 13.43 21.71 3.83
CA LYS A 161 14.74 22.33 4.12
C LYS A 161 14.77 23.05 5.48
N GLN A 162 13.66 23.59 5.92
CA GLN A 162 13.56 24.26 7.24
C GLN A 162 13.47 23.26 8.41
N ALA A 163 12.84 22.10 8.19
CA ALA A 163 12.64 21.09 9.23
C ALA A 163 13.87 20.18 9.43
N VAL A 164 14.66 19.99 8.37
CA VAL A 164 15.84 19.13 8.41
C VAL A 164 16.91 19.69 9.35
N ASN A 165 17.33 18.85 10.30
CA ASN A 165 18.39 19.20 11.26
C ASN A 165 19.06 17.92 11.80
N GLY A 166 20.10 18.08 12.61
CA GLY A 166 20.89 16.98 13.17
C GLY A 166 20.12 16.00 14.09
N ASN A 167 18.90 16.32 14.52
CA ASN A 167 18.08 15.47 15.39
C ASN A 167 17.13 14.55 14.62
N VAL A 168 17.01 14.73 13.30
CA VAL A 168 16.14 13.91 12.46
C VAL A 168 16.73 12.51 12.31
N ALA A 169 15.97 11.49 12.69
CA ALA A 169 16.31 10.08 12.53
C ALA A 169 15.99 9.60 11.10
N ALA A 170 14.79 9.94 10.63
CA ALA A 170 14.31 9.48 9.32
C ALA A 170 13.29 10.46 8.71
N ILE A 171 13.21 10.40 7.39
CA ILE A 171 12.06 10.90 6.61
C ILE A 171 11.26 9.68 6.20
N MET A 172 9.93 9.70 6.44
CA MET A 172 9.01 8.61 6.12
C MET A 172 7.91 9.11 5.20
N LEU A 173 7.71 8.46 4.04
CA LEU A 173 6.69 8.85 3.07
C LEU A 173 6.12 7.68 2.27
N GLU A 174 4.96 7.90 1.67
CA GLU A 174 4.41 7.12 0.57
C GLU A 174 4.85 7.80 -0.76
N VAL A 175 5.31 7.04 -1.76
CA VAL A 175 5.59 7.60 -3.11
C VAL A 175 4.32 8.16 -3.75
N ILE A 176 3.18 7.55 -3.45
CA ILE A 176 1.84 8.07 -3.76
C ILE A 176 1.01 7.99 -2.49
N GLN A 177 0.60 9.11 -1.96
CA GLN A 177 -0.32 9.20 -0.81
C GLN A 177 -1.71 8.70 -1.23
N ALA A 178 -1.90 7.40 -1.14
CA ALA A 178 -3.08 6.75 -1.69
C ALA A 178 -4.39 7.13 -0.95
N GLU A 179 -4.33 7.25 0.39
CA GLU A 179 -5.49 7.65 1.23
C GLU A 179 -5.71 9.18 1.22
N GLY A 180 -4.64 9.95 1.05
CA GLY A 180 -4.66 11.41 1.08
C GLY A 180 -5.09 12.06 -0.22
N GLY A 181 -5.59 11.28 -1.20
CA GLY A 181 -6.12 11.83 -2.45
C GLY A 181 -5.32 11.45 -3.70
N VAL A 182 -4.53 10.38 -3.65
CA VAL A 182 -3.69 9.90 -4.77
C VAL A 182 -2.70 10.98 -5.24
N ASN A 183 -1.94 11.54 -4.29
CA ASN A 183 -0.93 12.57 -4.54
C ASN A 183 0.43 11.90 -4.73
N SER A 184 1.06 12.07 -5.88
CA SER A 184 2.40 11.53 -6.17
C SER A 184 3.49 12.48 -5.67
N VAL A 185 4.62 11.90 -5.26
CA VAL A 185 5.85 12.67 -5.00
C VAL A 185 6.31 13.35 -6.29
N GLU A 186 6.65 14.63 -6.20
CA GLU A 186 7.19 15.38 -7.33
C GLU A 186 8.71 15.15 -7.47
N PRO A 187 9.26 15.13 -8.70
CA PRO A 187 10.69 14.87 -8.93
C PRO A 187 11.61 15.79 -8.10
N ALA A 188 11.34 17.08 -8.09
CA ALA A 188 12.15 18.06 -7.34
C ALA A 188 12.09 17.81 -5.82
N PHE A 189 10.96 17.31 -5.32
CA PHE A 189 10.81 16.97 -3.90
C PHE A 189 11.56 15.69 -3.55
N ALA A 190 11.51 14.68 -4.43
CA ALA A 190 12.28 13.45 -4.27
C ALA A 190 13.80 13.74 -4.25
N GLU A 191 14.28 14.61 -5.13
CA GLU A 191 15.69 15.05 -5.16
C GLU A 191 16.07 15.79 -3.86
N ALA A 192 15.22 16.69 -3.36
CA ALA A 192 15.45 17.41 -2.12
C ALA A 192 15.49 16.49 -0.90
N ILE A 193 14.64 15.45 -0.86
CA ILE A 193 14.69 14.40 0.18
C ILE A 193 16.05 13.69 0.14
N MET A 194 16.50 13.26 -1.04
CA MET A 194 17.79 12.56 -1.19
C MET A 194 18.98 13.43 -0.82
N GLU A 195 18.93 14.72 -1.15
CA GLU A 195 19.93 15.70 -0.72
C GLU A 195 19.98 15.79 0.82
N ALA A 196 18.84 15.99 1.46
CA ALA A 196 18.71 16.06 2.91
C ALA A 196 19.21 14.79 3.63
N CYS A 197 18.83 13.61 3.10
CA CYS A 197 19.29 12.33 3.64
C CYS A 197 20.82 12.21 3.60
N ARG A 198 21.43 12.57 2.47
CA ARG A 198 22.88 12.49 2.27
C ARG A 198 23.64 13.50 3.16
N GLU A 199 23.18 14.75 3.22
CA GLU A 199 23.88 15.81 3.92
C GLU A 199 23.83 15.68 5.44
N HIS A 200 22.71 15.15 5.98
CA HIS A 200 22.47 15.10 7.43
C HIS A 200 22.50 13.67 8.00
N GLY A 201 22.78 12.66 7.17
CA GLY A 201 22.78 11.26 7.59
C GLY A 201 21.40 10.80 8.09
N ILE A 202 20.33 11.27 7.41
CA ILE A 202 18.94 10.94 7.71
C ILE A 202 18.56 9.69 6.95
N LEU A 203 17.87 8.76 7.59
CA LEU A 203 17.37 7.55 6.94
C LEU A 203 16.12 7.84 6.11
N LEU A 204 15.98 7.13 4.99
CA LEU A 204 14.78 7.19 4.18
C LEU A 204 13.94 5.93 4.37
N ILE A 205 12.71 6.10 4.86
CA ILE A 205 11.69 5.05 4.97
C ILE A 205 10.63 5.31 3.90
N ILE A 206 10.39 4.33 3.03
CA ILE A 206 9.29 4.40 2.08
C ILE A 206 8.22 3.38 2.46
N ASP A 207 7.01 3.89 2.69
CA ASP A 207 5.82 3.08 2.89
C ASP A 207 5.28 2.62 1.54
N GLU A 208 5.59 1.37 1.18
CA GLU A 208 5.14 0.69 -0.02
C GLU A 208 3.93 -0.24 0.25
N VAL A 209 3.26 -0.07 1.37
CA VAL A 209 2.12 -0.92 1.78
C VAL A 209 1.00 -0.90 0.75
N GLN A 210 0.76 0.23 0.09
CA GLN A 210 -0.28 0.32 -0.96
C GLN A 210 0.29 0.46 -2.37
N THR A 211 1.51 0.95 -2.52
CA THR A 211 2.15 1.25 -3.81
C THR A 211 3.01 0.11 -4.34
N GLY A 212 3.50 -0.75 -3.45
CA GLY A 212 4.38 -1.87 -3.79
C GLY A 212 3.67 -3.05 -4.46
N ILE A 213 4.42 -4.10 -4.66
CA ILE A 213 3.97 -5.39 -5.20
C ILE A 213 3.20 -5.20 -6.52
N GLY A 214 3.84 -4.52 -7.49
CA GLY A 214 3.33 -4.37 -8.85
C GLY A 214 2.26 -3.30 -9.06
N ARG A 215 1.70 -2.70 -8.00
CA ARG A 215 0.55 -1.79 -8.09
C ARG A 215 0.76 -0.62 -9.03
N THR A 216 1.98 -0.07 -9.07
CA THR A 216 2.35 1.06 -9.94
C THR A 216 3.00 0.64 -11.27
N GLY A 217 3.05 -0.67 -11.56
CA GLY A 217 3.65 -1.22 -12.78
C GLY A 217 5.14 -1.56 -12.65
N THR A 218 5.75 -1.33 -11.49
CA THR A 218 7.08 -1.80 -11.09
C THR A 218 6.95 -2.64 -9.82
N ARG A 219 7.97 -3.39 -9.41
CA ARG A 219 7.95 -4.16 -8.16
C ARG A 219 7.60 -3.26 -6.99
N TYR A 220 8.31 -2.12 -6.91
CA TYR A 220 8.14 -1.07 -5.91
C TYR A 220 7.99 0.28 -6.61
N ALA A 221 7.16 1.17 -6.07
CA ALA A 221 6.89 2.47 -6.70
C ALA A 221 8.12 3.38 -6.69
N TYR A 222 8.99 3.29 -5.68
CA TYR A 222 10.20 4.10 -5.62
C TYR A 222 11.14 3.88 -6.81
N GLU A 223 11.10 2.72 -7.46
CA GLU A 223 11.91 2.40 -8.65
C GLU A 223 11.68 3.41 -9.80
N GLN A 224 10.57 4.12 -9.79
CA GLN A 224 10.17 5.13 -10.79
C GLN A 224 10.56 6.56 -10.37
N THR A 225 11.32 6.72 -9.30
CA THR A 225 11.70 8.02 -8.72
C THR A 225 13.21 8.10 -8.49
N ALA A 226 13.70 9.27 -8.07
CA ALA A 226 15.09 9.43 -7.62
C ALA A 226 15.34 8.87 -6.21
N LEU A 227 14.30 8.45 -5.47
CA LEU A 227 14.41 7.99 -4.10
C LEU A 227 15.19 6.68 -3.99
N LYS A 228 16.05 6.59 -2.97
CA LYS A 228 16.84 5.40 -2.63
C LYS A 228 16.58 5.10 -1.15
N PRO A 229 15.61 4.23 -0.84
CA PRO A 229 15.24 3.93 0.54
C PRO A 229 16.31 3.13 1.27
N ASP A 230 16.46 3.43 2.54
CA ASP A 230 17.18 2.59 3.51
C ASP A 230 16.28 1.47 4.04
N ILE A 231 14.98 1.75 4.11
CA ILE A 231 13.95 0.86 4.68
C ILE A 231 12.69 1.00 3.82
N ILE A 232 12.04 -0.11 3.50
CA ILE A 232 10.68 -0.13 2.95
C ILE A 232 9.75 -1.00 3.78
N SER A 233 8.49 -0.62 3.88
CA SER A 233 7.43 -1.42 4.48
C SER A 233 6.47 -1.94 3.43
N LEU A 234 6.03 -3.19 3.57
CA LEU A 234 5.17 -3.91 2.64
C LEU A 234 4.01 -4.56 3.39
N ALA A 235 2.85 -4.69 2.74
CA ALA A 235 1.72 -5.52 3.17
C ALA A 235 0.72 -5.67 2.01
N LYS A 236 -0.58 -5.67 2.29
CA LYS A 236 -1.67 -5.65 1.30
C LYS A 236 -1.43 -6.60 0.12
N GLY A 237 -0.99 -6.04 -1.01
CA GLY A 237 -0.72 -6.78 -2.24
C GLY A 237 0.25 -7.95 -2.06
N LEU A 238 1.17 -7.89 -1.10
CA LEU A 238 2.10 -8.98 -0.77
C LEU A 238 1.37 -10.28 -0.41
N GLY A 239 0.26 -10.17 0.30
CA GLY A 239 -0.51 -11.34 0.74
C GLY A 239 -1.60 -11.79 -0.23
N GLY A 240 -1.92 -10.98 -1.27
CA GLY A 240 -2.96 -11.33 -2.24
C GLY A 240 -4.33 -11.67 -1.64
N GLY A 241 -4.60 -11.24 -0.41
CA GLY A 241 -5.78 -11.52 0.41
C GLY A 241 -5.45 -12.16 1.77
N PHE A 242 -4.29 -12.80 1.93
CA PHE A 242 -3.84 -13.36 3.20
C PHE A 242 -3.07 -12.29 4.02
N PRO A 243 -3.30 -12.19 5.34
CA PRO A 243 -2.59 -11.21 6.18
C PRO A 243 -1.09 -11.48 6.26
N ILE A 244 -0.29 -10.56 5.75
CA ILE A 244 1.16 -10.53 5.88
C ILE A 244 1.65 -9.10 5.71
N GLY A 245 2.71 -8.74 6.42
CA GLY A 245 3.50 -7.55 6.22
C GLY A 245 4.98 -7.90 6.20
N ALA A 246 5.80 -7.02 5.68
CA ALA A 246 7.24 -7.14 5.71
C ALA A 246 7.89 -5.77 5.84
N LEU A 247 9.02 -5.73 6.53
CA LEU A 247 9.98 -4.64 6.48
C LEU A 247 11.20 -5.17 5.74
N LEU A 248 11.70 -4.42 4.76
CA LEU A 248 12.99 -4.68 4.12
C LEU A 248 13.96 -3.57 4.49
N ALA A 249 15.21 -3.90 4.76
CA ALA A 249 16.24 -2.94 5.18
C ALA A 249 17.62 -3.30 4.61
N GLY A 250 18.48 -2.29 4.47
CA GLY A 250 19.84 -2.44 3.96
C GLY A 250 20.78 -3.16 4.92
N GLU A 251 21.95 -3.55 4.42
CA GLU A 251 22.96 -4.35 5.15
C GLU A 251 23.38 -3.70 6.49
N LYS A 252 23.48 -2.36 6.54
CA LYS A 252 23.90 -1.63 7.74
C LYS A 252 23.02 -1.84 8.98
N PHE A 253 21.82 -2.40 8.82
CA PHE A 253 20.87 -2.60 9.92
C PHE A 253 20.94 -3.98 10.59
N PHE A 254 21.75 -4.90 10.08
CA PHE A 254 21.79 -6.29 10.55
C PHE A 254 21.89 -6.40 12.08
N ASP A 255 22.89 -5.73 12.67
CA ASP A 255 23.13 -5.78 14.10
C ASP A 255 22.16 -4.89 14.91
N THR A 256 21.40 -4.00 14.26
CA THR A 256 20.46 -3.10 14.94
C THR A 256 19.28 -3.86 15.52
N PHE A 257 18.75 -4.83 14.79
CA PHE A 257 17.70 -5.73 15.26
C PHE A 257 18.27 -7.09 15.66
N GLY A 258 19.23 -7.10 16.58
CA GLY A 258 19.74 -8.35 17.17
C GLY A 258 18.68 -9.07 18.03
N PRO A 259 18.96 -10.30 18.50
CA PRO A 259 18.03 -11.14 19.25
C PRO A 259 17.32 -10.40 20.40
N GLY A 260 16.01 -10.54 20.48
CA GLY A 260 15.17 -9.92 21.53
C GLY A 260 14.83 -8.44 21.34
N SER A 261 15.33 -7.76 20.30
CA SER A 261 15.05 -6.33 20.09
C SER A 261 13.70 -6.03 19.46
N HIS A 262 13.18 -6.94 18.63
CA HIS A 262 11.86 -6.88 18.02
C HIS A 262 11.37 -8.30 17.74
N GLY A 263 10.05 -8.52 17.66
CA GLY A 263 9.51 -9.84 17.38
C GLY A 263 8.00 -9.81 17.15
N THR A 264 7.51 -10.92 16.64
CA THR A 264 6.10 -11.16 16.35
C THR A 264 5.81 -12.66 16.51
N THR A 265 4.63 -13.01 16.98
CA THR A 265 4.23 -14.40 17.10
C THR A 265 3.91 -15.02 15.75
N PHE A 266 3.06 -14.38 14.96
CA PHE A 266 2.54 -14.93 13.69
C PHE A 266 3.28 -14.46 12.44
N GLY A 267 4.10 -13.42 12.53
CA GLY A 267 4.82 -12.88 11.38
C GLY A 267 5.74 -13.92 10.76
N GLY A 268 5.64 -14.12 9.44
CA GLY A 268 6.39 -15.13 8.71
C GLY A 268 5.87 -16.55 8.86
N ASN A 269 4.63 -16.74 9.32
CA ASN A 269 4.06 -18.09 9.41
C ASN A 269 4.01 -18.77 8.02
N PRO A 270 4.13 -20.12 7.97
CA PRO A 270 4.21 -20.87 6.73
C PRO A 270 3.06 -20.63 5.75
N LEU A 271 1.82 -20.46 6.23
CA LEU A 271 0.67 -20.16 5.36
C LEU A 271 0.82 -18.80 4.66
N ALA A 272 1.16 -17.76 5.43
CA ALA A 272 1.34 -16.42 4.89
C ALA A 272 2.52 -16.36 3.89
N VAL A 273 3.63 -17.01 4.23
CA VAL A 273 4.83 -17.06 3.38
C VAL A 273 4.57 -17.79 2.07
N SER A 274 3.86 -18.93 2.10
CA SER A 274 3.53 -19.69 0.89
C SER A 274 2.68 -18.89 -0.09
N VAL A 275 1.70 -18.14 0.43
CA VAL A 275 0.88 -17.24 -0.37
C VAL A 275 1.70 -16.08 -0.91
N ALA A 276 2.47 -15.41 -0.06
CA ALA A 276 3.27 -14.25 -0.47
C ALA A 276 4.33 -14.63 -1.52
N GLN A 277 4.98 -15.79 -1.38
CA GLN A 277 5.90 -16.30 -2.41
C GLN A 277 5.18 -16.49 -3.74
N THR A 278 3.97 -17.08 -3.72
CA THR A 278 3.16 -17.26 -4.93
C THR A 278 2.81 -15.93 -5.58
N VAL A 279 2.44 -14.92 -4.80
CA VAL A 279 2.16 -13.58 -5.31
C VAL A 279 3.41 -12.97 -5.94
N VAL A 280 4.54 -13.01 -5.23
CA VAL A 280 5.81 -12.44 -5.70
C VAL A 280 6.27 -13.11 -6.99
N ASP A 281 6.22 -14.44 -7.07
CA ASP A 281 6.59 -15.19 -8.27
C ASP A 281 5.76 -14.80 -9.51
N HIS A 282 4.49 -14.44 -9.33
CA HIS A 282 3.63 -13.97 -10.42
C HIS A 282 3.83 -12.50 -10.74
N VAL A 283 3.81 -11.66 -9.71
CA VAL A 283 3.81 -10.20 -9.90
C VAL A 283 5.17 -9.67 -10.33
N PHE A 284 6.28 -10.26 -9.86
CA PHE A 284 7.63 -9.80 -10.22
C PHE A 284 8.12 -10.34 -11.57
N ASP A 285 7.30 -11.15 -12.25
CA ASP A 285 7.56 -11.52 -13.64
C ASP A 285 7.55 -10.25 -14.54
N PRO A 286 8.60 -10.01 -15.33
CA PRO A 286 8.68 -8.80 -16.18
C PRO A 286 7.55 -8.68 -17.19
N ALA A 287 7.03 -9.80 -17.73
CA ALA A 287 5.91 -9.78 -18.67
C ALA A 287 4.61 -9.40 -17.96
N PHE A 288 4.42 -9.88 -16.72
CA PHE A 288 3.27 -9.49 -15.89
C PHE A 288 3.29 -7.99 -15.58
N LEU A 289 4.42 -7.45 -15.12
CA LEU A 289 4.56 -6.01 -14.84
C LEU A 289 4.35 -5.15 -16.10
N LYS A 290 4.82 -5.62 -17.25
CA LYS A 290 4.55 -4.95 -18.53
C LYS A 290 3.06 -4.90 -18.85
N ASN A 291 2.33 -6.00 -18.66
CA ASN A 291 0.88 -6.02 -18.83
C ASN A 291 0.17 -5.04 -17.88
N VAL A 292 0.62 -4.96 -16.62
CA VAL A 292 0.09 -3.97 -15.67
C VAL A 292 0.28 -2.54 -16.19
N GLN A 293 1.47 -2.22 -16.73
CA GLN A 293 1.75 -0.91 -17.32
C GLN A 293 0.85 -0.61 -18.53
N GLU A 294 0.67 -1.58 -19.41
CA GLU A 294 -0.18 -1.44 -20.60
C GLU A 294 -1.66 -1.23 -20.22
N HIS A 295 -2.19 -2.01 -19.26
CA HIS A 295 -3.58 -1.85 -18.79
C HIS A 295 -3.76 -0.55 -18.00
N ALA A 296 -2.78 -0.12 -17.24
CA ALA A 296 -2.80 1.16 -16.55
C ALA A 296 -2.84 2.36 -17.53
N ALA A 297 -1.99 2.31 -18.55
CA ALA A 297 -1.98 3.34 -19.62
C ALA A 297 -3.31 3.36 -20.37
N TYR A 298 -3.87 2.17 -20.66
CA TYR A 298 -5.17 2.04 -21.30
C TYR A 298 -6.29 2.63 -20.43
N LEU A 299 -6.39 2.24 -19.16
CA LEU A 299 -7.37 2.79 -18.21
C LEU A 299 -7.29 4.32 -18.13
N LYS A 300 -6.09 4.86 -17.97
CA LYS A 300 -5.88 6.31 -17.86
C LYS A 300 -6.31 7.03 -19.14
N LYS A 301 -5.97 6.48 -20.31
CA LYS A 301 -6.39 7.02 -21.61
C LYS A 301 -7.92 7.03 -21.77
N GLN A 302 -8.58 5.93 -21.43
CA GLN A 302 -10.04 5.83 -21.52
C GLN A 302 -10.73 6.80 -20.57
N LEU A 303 -10.28 6.91 -19.33
CA LEU A 303 -10.82 7.90 -18.37
C LEU A 303 -10.66 9.33 -18.88
N GLN A 304 -9.50 9.68 -19.45
CA GLN A 304 -9.25 11.03 -20.00
C GLN A 304 -10.10 11.33 -21.24
N ALA A 305 -10.40 10.33 -22.06
CA ALA A 305 -11.24 10.48 -23.25
C ALA A 305 -12.73 10.60 -22.91
N GLU A 306 -13.21 9.84 -21.94
CA GLU A 306 -14.63 9.66 -21.67
C GLU A 306 -15.18 10.60 -20.58
N LEU A 307 -14.31 11.09 -19.67
CA LEU A 307 -14.76 12.03 -18.63
C LEU A 307 -14.79 13.48 -19.14
N PRO A 308 -15.80 14.27 -18.73
CA PRO A 308 -15.93 15.66 -19.16
C PRO A 308 -14.69 16.48 -18.82
N GLY A 309 -14.03 17.01 -19.85
CA GLY A 309 -12.85 17.86 -19.70
C GLY A 309 -13.10 19.07 -18.77
N GLY A 310 -12.13 19.37 -17.91
CA GLY A 310 -12.18 20.49 -16.98
C GLY A 310 -12.98 20.26 -15.69
N LYS A 311 -13.83 19.21 -15.61
CA LYS A 311 -14.55 18.86 -14.37
C LYS A 311 -13.76 17.89 -13.48
N TYR A 312 -12.98 17.03 -14.09
CA TYR A 312 -12.27 15.94 -13.41
C TYR A 312 -10.80 15.95 -13.77
N THR A 313 -9.94 15.59 -12.79
CA THR A 313 -8.51 15.38 -13.02
C THR A 313 -8.16 13.94 -12.69
N VAL A 314 -7.62 13.21 -13.68
CA VAL A 314 -7.13 11.84 -13.51
C VAL A 314 -5.66 11.87 -13.13
N ARG A 315 -5.31 11.29 -11.98
CA ARG A 315 -3.96 11.27 -11.43
C ARG A 315 -3.59 9.89 -10.85
N GLY A 316 -2.35 9.71 -10.47
CA GLY A 316 -1.82 8.43 -9.98
C GLY A 316 -0.98 7.72 -11.02
N ASN A 317 -0.48 6.54 -10.68
CA ASN A 317 0.41 5.75 -11.52
C ASN A 317 0.08 4.25 -11.44
N GLY A 318 0.35 3.53 -12.52
CA GLY A 318 -0.05 2.13 -12.62
C GLY A 318 -1.57 1.96 -12.45
N LEU A 319 -1.96 0.95 -11.73
CA LEU A 319 -3.37 0.66 -11.38
C LEU A 319 -3.75 1.23 -9.99
N LEU A 320 -3.13 2.32 -9.59
CA LEU A 320 -3.53 3.18 -8.48
C LEU A 320 -3.92 4.54 -9.05
N ILE A 321 -5.19 4.70 -9.40
CA ILE A 321 -5.71 5.87 -10.11
C ILE A 321 -6.71 6.63 -9.21
N GLY A 322 -6.60 7.95 -9.21
CA GLY A 322 -7.53 8.87 -8.58
C GLY A 322 -8.24 9.73 -9.61
N ILE A 323 -9.56 9.85 -9.48
CA ILE A 323 -10.37 10.83 -10.23
C ILE A 323 -10.76 11.93 -9.23
N HIS A 324 -10.11 13.07 -9.34
CA HIS A 324 -10.42 14.24 -8.51
C HIS A 324 -11.63 15.01 -9.08
N SER A 325 -12.52 15.40 -8.19
CA SER A 325 -13.72 16.20 -8.47
C SER A 325 -13.73 17.45 -7.58
N SER A 326 -14.26 18.57 -8.09
CA SER A 326 -14.56 19.74 -7.28
C SER A 326 -15.76 19.54 -6.34
N LYS A 327 -16.57 18.50 -6.56
CA LYS A 327 -17.70 18.12 -5.74
C LYS A 327 -17.35 16.91 -4.87
N GLU A 328 -18.07 16.72 -3.76
CA GLU A 328 -17.97 15.52 -2.94
C GLU A 328 -18.35 14.27 -3.73
N ILE A 329 -17.52 13.21 -3.59
CA ILE A 329 -17.61 12.00 -4.41
C ILE A 329 -18.51 10.91 -3.82
N GLY A 330 -19.00 11.07 -2.61
CA GLY A 330 -19.86 10.08 -1.94
C GLY A 330 -21.07 9.64 -2.77
N PRO A 331 -21.88 10.57 -3.30
CA PRO A 331 -23.01 10.22 -4.17
C PRO A 331 -22.62 9.47 -5.45
N TYR A 332 -21.48 9.82 -6.06
CA TYR A 332 -20.98 9.14 -7.27
C TYR A 332 -20.56 7.71 -6.98
N ILE A 333 -19.88 7.45 -5.85
CA ILE A 333 -19.50 6.09 -5.44
C ILE A 333 -20.74 5.23 -5.19
N GLN A 334 -21.78 5.78 -4.54
CA GLN A 334 -23.03 5.07 -4.29
C GLN A 334 -23.77 4.75 -5.60
N GLU A 335 -23.78 5.66 -6.55
CA GLU A 335 -24.42 5.43 -7.84
C GLU A 335 -23.65 4.41 -8.69
N ALA A 336 -22.30 4.43 -8.68
CA ALA A 336 -21.47 3.42 -9.32
C ALA A 336 -21.74 2.02 -8.74
N GLU A 337 -21.89 1.90 -7.42
CA GLU A 337 -22.24 0.64 -6.74
C GLU A 337 -23.60 0.09 -7.21
N LYS A 338 -24.61 0.95 -7.38
CA LYS A 338 -25.91 0.52 -7.93
C LYS A 338 -25.77 -0.01 -9.36
N GLN A 339 -24.85 0.56 -10.15
CA GLN A 339 -24.56 0.12 -11.52
C GLN A 339 -23.57 -1.04 -11.60
N GLY A 340 -23.12 -1.59 -10.45
CA GLY A 340 -22.28 -2.78 -10.41
C GLY A 340 -20.77 -2.50 -10.43
N LEU A 341 -20.33 -1.31 -10.02
CA LEU A 341 -18.91 -0.97 -9.87
C LEU A 341 -18.59 -0.57 -8.43
N LEU A 342 -17.70 -1.32 -7.78
CA LEU A 342 -17.23 -1.02 -6.42
C LEU A 342 -16.00 -0.12 -6.48
N LEU A 343 -16.07 1.00 -5.74
CA LEU A 343 -15.04 2.02 -5.68
C LEU A 343 -14.78 2.44 -4.22
N VAL A 344 -13.62 3.01 -3.94
CA VAL A 344 -13.28 3.57 -2.64
C VAL A 344 -12.90 5.06 -2.73
N PRO A 345 -13.20 5.85 -1.70
CA PRO A 345 -12.76 7.23 -1.64
C PRO A 345 -11.26 7.32 -1.30
N ALA A 346 -10.63 8.43 -1.70
CA ALA A 346 -9.40 8.94 -1.14
C ALA A 346 -9.64 10.40 -0.71
N GLY A 347 -10.01 10.60 0.56
CA GLY A 347 -10.59 11.85 1.03
C GLY A 347 -12.02 12.06 0.51
N THR A 348 -12.50 13.30 0.51
CA THR A 348 -13.88 13.65 0.15
C THR A 348 -14.09 13.97 -1.33
N HIS A 349 -13.00 14.20 -2.08
CA HIS A 349 -13.03 14.72 -3.44
C HIS A 349 -12.36 13.82 -4.49
N VAL A 350 -11.87 12.62 -4.10
CA VAL A 350 -11.19 11.72 -5.03
C VAL A 350 -11.81 10.34 -5.00
N ILE A 351 -12.27 9.88 -6.15
CA ILE A 351 -12.62 8.47 -6.37
C ILE A 351 -11.34 7.72 -6.67
N ARG A 352 -11.05 6.67 -5.91
CA ARG A 352 -9.87 5.84 -6.09
C ARG A 352 -10.24 4.52 -6.76
N LEU A 353 -9.52 4.18 -7.81
CA LEU A 353 -9.62 2.95 -8.57
C LEU A 353 -8.41 2.08 -8.27
N LEU A 354 -8.67 0.87 -7.81
CA LEU A 354 -7.68 -0.13 -7.43
C LEU A 354 -8.10 -1.51 -7.96
N PRO A 355 -8.28 -1.70 -9.28
CA PRO A 355 -8.63 -3.02 -9.79
C PRO A 355 -7.53 -4.03 -9.47
N PRO A 356 -7.81 -5.35 -9.48
CA PRO A 356 -6.77 -6.36 -9.52
C PRO A 356 -5.75 -6.09 -10.65
N LEU A 357 -4.50 -6.50 -10.47
CA LEU A 357 -3.45 -6.32 -11.49
C LEU A 357 -3.71 -7.17 -12.74
N THR A 358 -4.61 -8.13 -12.62
CA THR A 358 -5.08 -9.03 -13.69
C THR A 358 -6.30 -8.50 -14.44
N VAL A 359 -6.76 -7.28 -14.16
CA VAL A 359 -7.91 -6.67 -14.81
C VAL A 359 -7.76 -6.70 -16.34
N SER A 360 -8.82 -7.07 -17.05
CA SER A 360 -8.83 -7.10 -18.52
C SER A 360 -9.21 -5.74 -19.13
N LYS A 361 -8.98 -5.57 -20.44
CA LYS A 361 -9.41 -4.36 -21.15
C LYS A 361 -10.93 -4.25 -21.20
N GLU A 362 -11.63 -5.36 -21.35
CA GLU A 362 -13.09 -5.44 -21.35
C GLU A 362 -13.67 -5.00 -20.00
N GLU A 363 -13.07 -5.42 -18.89
CA GLU A 363 -13.46 -4.99 -17.55
C GLU A 363 -13.15 -3.49 -17.31
N ILE A 364 -12.05 -3.00 -17.87
CA ILE A 364 -11.72 -1.57 -17.87
C ILE A 364 -12.79 -0.78 -18.64
N ASP A 365 -13.17 -1.22 -19.84
CA ASP A 365 -14.18 -0.55 -20.65
C ASP A 365 -15.55 -0.51 -19.97
N GLN A 366 -15.95 -1.61 -19.32
CA GLN A 366 -17.18 -1.65 -18.52
C GLN A 366 -17.13 -0.66 -17.34
N ALA A 367 -16.02 -0.62 -16.58
CA ALA A 367 -15.85 0.30 -15.47
C ALA A 367 -15.87 1.77 -15.93
N VAL A 368 -15.21 2.08 -17.05
CA VAL A 368 -15.19 3.43 -17.63
C VAL A 368 -16.57 3.85 -18.13
N ALA A 369 -17.34 2.95 -18.74
CA ALA A 369 -18.72 3.22 -19.16
C ALA A 369 -19.62 3.56 -17.97
N ILE A 370 -19.51 2.83 -16.85
CA ILE A 370 -20.25 3.15 -15.62
C ILE A 370 -19.80 4.50 -15.06
N LEU A 371 -18.49 4.75 -14.98
CA LEU A 371 -17.97 6.04 -14.50
C LEU A 371 -18.43 7.21 -15.36
N LYS A 372 -18.45 7.07 -16.67
CA LYS A 372 -19.01 8.06 -17.59
C LYS A 372 -20.47 8.38 -17.25
N ASN A 373 -21.31 7.36 -17.10
CA ASN A 373 -22.73 7.56 -16.78
C ASN A 373 -22.94 8.24 -15.43
N VAL A 374 -22.09 7.95 -14.46
CA VAL A 374 -22.20 8.48 -13.08
C VAL A 374 -21.65 9.89 -12.97
N LEU A 375 -20.63 10.25 -13.75
CA LEU A 375 -19.89 11.52 -13.63
C LEU A 375 -20.32 12.59 -14.65
N THR A 376 -21.16 12.26 -15.63
CA THR A 376 -21.72 13.23 -16.58
C THR A 376 -23.02 13.80 -16.07
#